data_3a6b5744531bbd870e34ec178930dd9f
#
_entry.id   3a6b5744531bbd870e34ec178930dd9f
#
_cell.length_a   1.000
_cell.length_b   1.000
_cell.length_c   1.000
_cell.angle_alpha   90.00
_cell.angle_beta   90.00
_cell.angle_gamma   90.00
#
_symmetry.space_group_name_H-M   'P 1'
#
loop_
_entity.id
_entity.type
_entity.pdbx_description
1 polymer ?
#
loop_
_entity_poly.entity_id
_entity_poly.type
_entity_poly.pdbx_seq_one_letter_code
_entity_poly.pdbx_strand_id
1 'polypeptide(L)'
;MRFFTFGGGRRSSASLNSALNSFDAKSSEEEDEDFDKNVAKNETIMGIECESGISYDENLVGLTKPIALALFKHKTQAVITLGIVLLFSTADRTIFTLTALPIANELGLSIAQIGWIQNVFLIGYMSTNVIGGQLATSKKSGSISPSSLLFLALFFWSLAIAVLPTLLWLKRGGGLLFGLETILTPFAILLISRLLFGLASGVALPAAAGFCGTSAYFLDAERGETFTTLLSMFNVGSGFGMLFGGFLVPVIGWKGAFFVFGLSGMVYAVIAFMRLRRLDRFIEKVEERHNPFSSSMVGDIPMLSEDECVALDSSLTEETNSNEEQARFDIACEDYSNRTWLKNSPLSVKFQLLVVTLAHIMTNIGFFTFQNWLGIYMQGSLGFSVSDTGAYLFLPWFMTALVAYFGGKFCQKAIRDFQTPPWKTRQIAMTVATMIPAFGCLLLAYFSLALSSTPLFVSENIQILSVSIIAIIVGAQAASVAGVHAYLQDYASDRAGSILGVINTAGVFSCLVANKVIAKWVGQSATLGFAKVFLGLAGMYVFCGCVWIRNMKGDRLDGKIKI
;
A
#
# COMPACT_ATOMS: atom_id res chain seq x y z
N MET A 1 -54.28 -15.45 -7.49
CA MET A 1 -54.68 -16.51 -6.55
C MET A 1 -53.95 -17.77 -6.89
N ARG A 2 -52.96 -18.13 -6.12
CA ARG A 2 -52.52 -19.46 -5.67
C ARG A 2 -51.13 -19.30 -5.06
N PHE A 3 -51.09 -19.51 -3.78
CA PHE A 3 -49.92 -19.56 -2.94
C PHE A 3 -49.04 -20.76 -3.32
N PHE A 4 -47.72 -20.54 -3.43
CA PHE A 4 -46.74 -21.62 -3.29
C PHE A 4 -46.00 -21.44 -1.98
N THR A 5 -46.37 -22.30 -1.02
CA THR A 5 -45.65 -22.54 0.21
C THR A 5 -44.40 -23.35 -0.09
N PHE A 6 -43.21 -22.81 0.16
CA PHE A 6 -41.97 -23.57 0.19
C PHE A 6 -41.81 -24.17 1.57
N GLY A 7 -41.95 -25.51 1.63
CA GLY A 7 -41.66 -26.29 2.82
C GLY A 7 -40.19 -26.28 3.17
N GLY A 8 -39.89 -25.94 4.42
CA GLY A 8 -38.56 -25.93 4.97
C GLY A 8 -37.97 -27.35 5.12
N GLY A 9 -36.98 -27.66 4.30
CA GLY A 9 -36.08 -28.78 4.51
C GLY A 9 -34.79 -28.29 5.13
N ARG A 10 -34.60 -28.45 6.44
CA ARG A 10 -33.31 -28.36 7.11
C ARG A 10 -32.39 -29.44 6.53
N ARG A 11 -31.59 -29.11 5.51
CA ARG A 11 -30.40 -29.89 5.18
C ARG A 11 -29.29 -29.46 6.13
N SER A 12 -28.82 -30.44 6.90
CA SER A 12 -27.86 -30.30 7.98
C SER A 12 -26.52 -29.75 7.45
N SER A 13 -25.94 -28.81 8.17
CA SER A 13 -24.59 -28.27 7.94
C SER A 13 -23.50 -29.37 7.87
N ALA A 14 -23.79 -30.58 8.38
CA ALA A 14 -22.92 -31.73 8.28
C ALA A 14 -22.69 -32.26 6.86
N SER A 15 -23.66 -32.12 5.93
CA SER A 15 -23.51 -32.60 4.54
C SER A 15 -22.66 -31.65 3.68
N LEU A 16 -22.62 -30.38 4.00
CA LEU A 16 -21.76 -29.41 3.30
C LEU A 16 -20.30 -29.53 3.75
N ASN A 17 -20.08 -29.73 5.06
CA ASN A 17 -18.75 -29.99 5.60
C ASN A 17 -18.16 -31.33 5.16
N SER A 18 -18.98 -32.40 5.02
CA SER A 18 -18.49 -33.66 4.49
C SER A 18 -18.16 -33.60 2.99
N ALA A 19 -18.90 -32.81 2.21
CA ALA A 19 -18.59 -32.57 0.79
C ALA A 19 -17.34 -31.69 0.59
N LEU A 20 -17.15 -30.67 1.44
CA LEU A 20 -15.93 -29.85 1.44
C LEU A 20 -14.71 -30.67 1.89
N ASN A 21 -14.83 -31.47 2.95
CA ASN A 21 -13.74 -32.32 3.41
C ASN A 21 -13.39 -33.46 2.42
N SER A 22 -14.37 -33.99 1.66
CA SER A 22 -14.09 -34.98 0.61
C SER A 22 -13.48 -34.36 -0.65
N PHE A 23 -13.75 -33.08 -0.92
CA PHE A 23 -13.09 -32.33 -2.01
C PHE A 23 -11.66 -31.96 -1.61
N ASP A 24 -11.43 -31.56 -0.36
CA ASP A 24 -10.08 -31.26 0.17
C ASP A 24 -9.21 -32.54 0.29
N ALA A 25 -9.78 -33.69 0.65
CA ALA A 25 -9.03 -34.95 0.75
C ALA A 25 -8.60 -35.49 -0.64
N LYS A 26 -9.46 -35.40 -1.66
CA LYS A 26 -9.09 -35.79 -3.04
C LYS A 26 -8.09 -34.84 -3.65
N SER A 27 -8.18 -33.54 -3.38
CA SER A 27 -7.20 -32.56 -3.86
C SER A 27 -5.83 -32.72 -3.19
N SER A 28 -5.78 -33.21 -1.94
CA SER A 28 -4.51 -33.42 -1.23
C SER A 28 -3.73 -34.63 -1.72
N GLU A 29 -4.41 -35.72 -2.11
CA GLU A 29 -3.75 -36.91 -2.68
C GLU A 29 -3.22 -36.64 -4.12
N GLU A 30 -3.96 -35.92 -4.97
CA GLU A 30 -3.47 -35.47 -6.28
C GLU A 30 -2.33 -34.45 -6.16
N GLU A 31 -2.37 -33.56 -5.15
CA GLU A 31 -1.30 -32.56 -4.91
C GLU A 31 -0.03 -33.21 -4.33
N ASP A 32 -0.12 -34.27 -3.54
CA ASP A 32 1.03 -35.02 -3.03
C ASP A 32 1.73 -35.85 -4.14
N GLU A 33 0.95 -36.46 -5.05
CA GLU A 33 1.51 -37.10 -6.25
C GLU A 33 2.14 -36.09 -7.23
N ASP A 34 1.57 -34.89 -7.36
CA ASP A 34 2.10 -33.83 -8.22
C ASP A 34 3.33 -33.16 -7.60
N PHE A 35 3.42 -33.12 -6.27
CA PHE A 35 4.61 -32.66 -5.54
C PHE A 35 5.78 -33.62 -5.76
N ASP A 36 5.58 -34.92 -5.57
CA ASP A 36 6.63 -35.91 -5.75
C ASP A 36 7.05 -36.05 -7.22
N LYS A 37 6.11 -35.94 -8.18
CA LYS A 37 6.40 -35.90 -9.62
C LYS A 37 7.18 -34.64 -10.03
N ASN A 38 6.89 -33.48 -9.44
CA ASN A 38 7.62 -32.24 -9.72
C ASN A 38 9.01 -32.23 -9.09
N VAL A 39 9.21 -32.85 -7.94
CA VAL A 39 10.52 -33.05 -7.32
C VAL A 39 11.37 -34.00 -8.18
N ALA A 40 10.81 -35.16 -8.58
CA ALA A 40 11.48 -36.12 -9.43
C ALA A 40 11.77 -35.60 -10.86
N LYS A 41 10.87 -34.80 -11.44
CA LYS A 41 11.05 -34.19 -12.76
C LYS A 41 12.14 -33.12 -12.77
N ASN A 42 12.31 -32.38 -11.67
CA ASN A 42 13.38 -31.41 -11.51
C ASN A 42 14.74 -32.07 -11.27
N GLU A 43 14.80 -33.25 -10.66
CA GLU A 43 16.03 -34.05 -10.56
C GLU A 43 16.52 -34.54 -11.94
N THR A 44 15.59 -34.86 -12.85
CA THR A 44 15.93 -35.34 -14.22
C THR A 44 16.37 -34.20 -15.15
N ILE A 45 15.94 -32.95 -14.90
CA ILE A 45 16.29 -31.77 -15.73
C ILE A 45 17.65 -31.16 -15.32
N MET A 46 18.18 -31.46 -14.14
CA MET A 46 19.41 -30.87 -13.61
C MET A 46 20.72 -31.59 -14.01
N GLY A 47 20.68 -32.45 -15.01
CA GLY A 47 21.90 -32.92 -15.67
C GLY A 47 22.60 -31.87 -16.56
N ILE A 48 22.07 -30.63 -16.62
CA ILE A 48 22.65 -29.53 -17.39
C ILE A 48 23.33 -28.55 -16.42
N GLU A 49 24.63 -28.42 -16.53
CA GLU A 49 25.51 -27.53 -15.76
C GLU A 49 25.00 -26.08 -15.84
N CYS A 50 24.68 -25.48 -14.68
CA CYS A 50 24.42 -24.06 -14.55
C CYS A 50 25.71 -23.34 -14.14
N GLU A 51 26.47 -22.85 -15.12
CA GLU A 51 27.40 -21.72 -14.97
C GLU A 51 26.61 -20.41 -14.83
N SER A 52 26.11 -20.11 -13.64
CA SER A 52 25.71 -18.76 -13.28
C SER A 52 26.08 -18.52 -11.84
N GLY A 53 27.00 -17.56 -11.63
CA GLY A 53 27.54 -17.18 -10.34
C GLY A 53 26.51 -16.59 -9.38
N ILE A 54 25.64 -17.43 -8.84
CA ILE A 54 24.74 -17.13 -7.73
C ILE A 54 25.49 -17.49 -6.45
N SER A 55 25.90 -16.48 -5.69
CA SER A 55 26.41 -16.61 -4.34
C SER A 55 25.33 -17.21 -3.45
N TYR A 56 25.51 -18.44 -3.01
CA TYR A 56 24.63 -19.11 -2.05
C TYR A 56 24.94 -18.62 -0.64
N ASP A 57 23.91 -18.15 0.05
CA ASP A 57 23.98 -17.75 1.45
C ASP A 57 24.10 -18.99 2.35
N GLU A 58 24.98 -18.96 3.36
CA GLU A 58 25.28 -20.09 4.25
C GLU A 58 24.07 -20.61 5.05
N ASN A 59 22.99 -19.83 5.13
CA ASN A 59 21.73 -20.21 5.81
C ASN A 59 20.88 -21.22 5.02
N LEU A 60 21.21 -21.52 3.76
CA LEU A 60 20.55 -22.51 2.92
C LEU A 60 21.27 -23.88 2.90
N VAL A 61 22.30 -24.06 3.70
CA VAL A 61 23.20 -25.22 3.71
C VAL A 61 22.52 -26.57 4.03
N GLY A 62 21.25 -26.56 4.48
CA GLY A 62 20.50 -27.80 4.76
C GLY A 62 19.45 -28.17 3.69
N LEU A 63 19.17 -27.30 2.71
CA LEU A 63 18.12 -27.56 1.71
C LEU A 63 18.69 -28.27 0.48
N THR A 64 18.01 -29.32 0.02
CA THR A 64 18.35 -29.94 -1.27
C THR A 64 18.09 -28.95 -2.40
N LYS A 65 18.92 -28.94 -3.45
CA LYS A 65 18.80 -28.05 -4.62
C LYS A 65 17.38 -27.94 -5.20
N PRO A 66 16.58 -29.01 -5.34
CA PRO A 66 15.21 -28.92 -5.85
C PRO A 66 14.27 -28.15 -4.93
N ILE A 67 14.42 -28.24 -3.60
CA ILE A 67 13.61 -27.49 -2.64
C ILE A 67 13.92 -25.98 -2.72
N ALA A 68 15.21 -25.62 -2.82
CA ALA A 68 15.63 -24.23 -2.99
C ALA A 68 15.09 -23.61 -4.28
N LEU A 69 15.08 -24.36 -5.39
CA LEU A 69 14.52 -23.91 -6.67
C LEU A 69 12.98 -23.76 -6.62
N ALA A 70 12.31 -24.70 -5.95
CA ALA A 70 10.86 -24.63 -5.74
C ALA A 70 10.49 -23.41 -4.89
N LEU A 71 11.20 -23.17 -3.78
CA LEU A 71 11.04 -21.97 -2.95
C LEU A 71 11.23 -20.67 -3.75
N PHE A 72 12.27 -20.60 -4.58
CA PHE A 72 12.51 -19.43 -5.44
C PHE A 72 11.36 -19.18 -6.42
N LYS A 73 10.85 -20.23 -7.08
CA LYS A 73 9.72 -20.14 -8.00
C LYS A 73 8.44 -19.69 -7.28
N HIS A 74 8.16 -20.24 -6.11
CA HIS A 74 7.00 -19.88 -5.30
C HIS A 74 7.09 -18.45 -4.77
N LYS A 75 8.25 -18.01 -4.32
CA LYS A 75 8.55 -16.63 -3.94
C LYS A 75 8.21 -15.64 -5.06
N THR A 76 8.71 -15.89 -6.26
CA THR A 76 8.44 -15.05 -7.42
C THR A 76 6.94 -15.00 -7.74
N GLN A 77 6.24 -16.13 -7.66
CA GLN A 77 4.78 -16.18 -7.86
C GLN A 77 4.03 -15.39 -6.78
N ALA A 78 4.45 -15.46 -5.53
CA ALA A 78 3.87 -14.68 -4.44
C ALA A 78 4.02 -13.18 -4.68
N VAL A 79 5.24 -12.72 -5.01
CA VAL A 79 5.53 -11.31 -5.30
C VAL A 79 4.71 -10.78 -6.48
N ILE A 80 4.64 -11.54 -7.57
CA ILE A 80 3.82 -11.16 -8.73
C ILE A 80 2.34 -11.08 -8.35
N THR A 81 1.82 -12.08 -7.63
CA THR A 81 0.40 -12.12 -7.24
C THR A 81 0.04 -10.94 -6.35
N LEU A 82 0.85 -10.65 -5.33
CA LEU A 82 0.67 -9.51 -4.44
C LEU A 82 0.89 -8.17 -5.16
N GLY A 83 1.86 -8.10 -6.07
CA GLY A 83 2.10 -6.92 -6.88
C GLY A 83 0.88 -6.55 -7.72
N ILE A 84 0.19 -7.52 -8.32
CA ILE A 84 -1.06 -7.29 -9.08
C ILE A 84 -2.21 -6.89 -8.13
N VAL A 85 -2.30 -7.43 -6.90
CA VAL A 85 -3.27 -6.95 -5.89
C VAL A 85 -3.06 -5.47 -5.61
N LEU A 86 -1.83 -5.05 -5.39
CA LEU A 86 -1.50 -3.64 -5.14
C LEU A 86 -1.70 -2.76 -6.37
N LEU A 87 -1.47 -3.29 -7.58
CA LEU A 87 -1.79 -2.62 -8.83
C LEU A 87 -3.29 -2.29 -8.92
N PHE A 88 -4.17 -3.27 -8.65
CA PHE A 88 -5.62 -3.02 -8.62
C PHE A 88 -6.01 -2.00 -7.56
N SER A 89 -5.36 -2.02 -6.38
CA SER A 89 -5.66 -1.06 -5.30
C SER A 89 -5.56 0.39 -5.75
N THR A 90 -4.54 0.72 -6.53
CA THR A 90 -4.32 2.09 -6.99
C THR A 90 -5.00 2.40 -8.31
N ALA A 91 -5.16 1.43 -9.21
CA ALA A 91 -5.94 1.59 -10.42
C ALA A 91 -7.40 1.98 -10.09
N ASP A 92 -8.01 1.25 -9.16
CA ASP A 92 -9.38 1.52 -8.67
C ASP A 92 -9.51 2.89 -7.98
N ARG A 93 -8.44 3.37 -7.36
CA ARG A 93 -8.42 4.70 -6.73
C ARG A 93 -8.35 5.82 -7.78
N THR A 94 -7.49 5.66 -8.78
CA THR A 94 -7.19 6.73 -9.73
C THR A 94 -8.28 6.93 -10.77
N ILE A 95 -9.12 5.93 -11.05
CA ILE A 95 -10.27 6.11 -11.93
C ILE A 95 -11.24 7.17 -11.41
N PHE A 96 -11.41 7.31 -10.09
CA PHE A 96 -12.23 8.38 -9.53
C PHE A 96 -11.65 9.76 -9.80
N THR A 97 -10.34 9.91 -9.68
CA THR A 97 -9.65 11.18 -9.97
C THR A 97 -9.88 11.62 -11.41
N LEU A 98 -9.79 10.67 -12.35
CA LEU A 98 -10.04 10.90 -13.77
C LEU A 98 -11.51 11.29 -14.05
N THR A 99 -12.45 10.68 -13.34
CA THR A 99 -13.88 10.86 -13.55
C THR A 99 -14.52 11.89 -12.63
N ALA A 100 -13.74 12.56 -11.78
CA ALA A 100 -14.26 13.50 -10.78
C ALA A 100 -15.09 14.64 -11.40
N LEU A 101 -14.62 15.27 -12.49
CA LEU A 101 -15.38 16.30 -13.22
C LEU A 101 -16.59 15.73 -13.98
N PRO A 102 -16.49 14.64 -14.77
CA PRO A 102 -17.66 13.98 -15.34
C PRO A 102 -18.75 13.65 -14.31
N ILE A 103 -18.36 13.11 -13.14
CA ILE A 103 -19.30 12.83 -12.05
C ILE A 103 -19.91 14.10 -11.50
N ALA A 104 -19.10 15.14 -11.25
CA ALA A 104 -19.57 16.42 -10.74
C ALA A 104 -20.59 17.06 -11.69
N ASN A 105 -20.30 17.07 -12.99
CA ASN A 105 -21.19 17.62 -14.02
C ASN A 105 -22.50 16.83 -14.15
N GLU A 106 -22.45 15.49 -14.16
CA GLU A 106 -23.67 14.67 -14.29
C GLU A 106 -24.57 14.74 -13.06
N LEU A 107 -23.98 14.81 -11.87
CA LEU A 107 -24.73 14.78 -10.61
C LEU A 107 -24.96 16.17 -9.99
N GLY A 108 -24.52 17.23 -10.65
CA GLY A 108 -24.66 18.62 -10.17
C GLY A 108 -23.86 18.88 -8.88
N LEU A 109 -22.69 18.26 -8.71
CA LEU A 109 -21.87 18.40 -7.51
C LEU A 109 -20.89 19.56 -7.62
N SER A 110 -20.73 20.30 -6.53
CA SER A 110 -19.69 21.33 -6.43
C SER A 110 -18.30 20.72 -6.22
N ILE A 111 -17.25 21.49 -6.55
CA ILE A 111 -15.85 21.10 -6.27
C ILE A 111 -15.61 20.85 -4.77
N ALA A 112 -16.32 21.61 -3.91
CA ALA A 112 -16.26 21.38 -2.46
C ALA A 112 -16.80 19.98 -2.08
N GLN A 113 -17.87 19.52 -2.71
CA GLN A 113 -18.43 18.17 -2.50
C GLN A 113 -17.49 17.10 -3.02
N ILE A 114 -16.82 17.30 -4.17
CA ILE A 114 -15.76 16.39 -4.65
C ILE A 114 -14.61 16.31 -3.64
N GLY A 115 -14.18 17.43 -3.07
CA GLY A 115 -13.17 17.44 -2.00
C GLY A 115 -13.61 16.64 -0.76
N TRP A 116 -14.89 16.71 -0.37
CA TRP A 116 -15.44 15.91 0.72
C TRP A 116 -15.44 14.40 0.41
N ILE A 117 -15.81 14.02 -0.82
CA ILE A 117 -15.79 12.62 -1.27
C ILE A 117 -14.37 12.04 -1.19
N GLN A 118 -13.35 12.82 -1.55
CA GLN A 118 -11.94 12.42 -1.40
C GLN A 118 -11.52 12.33 0.07
N ASN A 119 -11.99 13.25 0.92
CA ASN A 119 -11.68 13.21 2.36
C ASN A 119 -12.30 12.00 3.04
N VAL A 120 -13.54 11.64 2.73
CA VAL A 120 -14.19 10.46 3.31
C VAL A 120 -13.44 9.17 2.96
N PHE A 121 -12.89 9.07 1.75
CA PHE A 121 -11.97 7.99 1.39
C PHE A 121 -10.75 7.96 2.33
N LEU A 122 -10.08 9.10 2.55
CA LEU A 122 -8.90 9.17 3.42
C LEU A 122 -9.23 8.85 4.88
N ILE A 123 -10.42 9.25 5.38
CA ILE A 123 -10.89 8.89 6.72
C ILE A 123 -11.01 7.37 6.85
N GLY A 124 -11.67 6.72 5.90
CA GLY A 124 -11.78 5.26 5.87
C GLY A 124 -10.40 4.58 5.81
N TYR A 125 -9.53 5.05 4.92
CA TYR A 125 -8.17 4.55 4.74
C TYR A 125 -7.34 4.65 6.04
N MET A 126 -7.36 5.80 6.69
CA MET A 126 -6.62 6.03 7.94
C MET A 126 -7.13 5.14 9.08
N SER A 127 -8.45 4.95 9.18
CA SER A 127 -9.07 4.21 10.29
C SER A 127 -8.65 2.74 10.33
N THR A 128 -8.39 2.13 9.18
CA THR A 128 -8.00 0.71 9.08
C THR A 128 -6.51 0.48 8.90
N ASN A 129 -5.73 1.52 8.65
CA ASN A 129 -4.29 1.39 8.41
C ASN A 129 -3.54 0.83 9.62
N VAL A 130 -3.81 1.36 10.82
CA VAL A 130 -3.19 0.87 12.08
C VAL A 130 -3.68 -0.53 12.44
N ILE A 131 -5.00 -0.75 12.32
CA ILE A 131 -5.62 -2.06 12.60
C ILE A 131 -5.07 -3.11 11.63
N GLY A 132 -4.95 -2.78 10.35
CA GLY A 132 -4.38 -3.65 9.32
C GLY A 132 -2.94 -4.04 9.62
N GLY A 133 -2.13 -3.10 10.11
CA GLY A 133 -0.76 -3.36 10.55
C GLY A 133 -0.68 -4.35 11.73
N GLN A 134 -1.53 -4.14 12.73
CA GLN A 134 -1.61 -5.04 13.89
C GLN A 134 -2.08 -6.45 13.52
N LEU A 135 -3.09 -6.56 12.65
CA LEU A 135 -3.58 -7.85 12.17
C LEU A 135 -2.53 -8.58 11.32
N ALA A 136 -1.80 -7.86 10.48
CA ALA A 136 -0.79 -8.44 9.60
C ALA A 136 0.46 -8.94 10.33
N THR A 137 0.76 -8.40 11.51
CA THR A 137 1.93 -8.79 12.32
C THR A 137 1.58 -9.70 13.51
N SER A 138 0.30 -9.97 13.74
CA SER A 138 -0.15 -10.80 14.85
C SER A 138 0.24 -12.27 14.64
N LYS A 139 1.06 -12.80 15.53
CA LYS A 139 1.45 -14.22 15.58
C LYS A 139 0.49 -15.08 16.41
N LYS A 140 -0.68 -14.57 16.83
CA LYS A 140 -1.65 -15.32 17.63
C LYS A 140 -2.23 -16.48 16.82
N SER A 141 -2.37 -17.63 17.46
CA SER A 141 -3.08 -18.78 16.89
C SER A 141 -4.49 -18.36 16.47
N GLY A 142 -4.88 -18.64 15.22
CA GLY A 142 -6.17 -18.23 14.65
C GLY A 142 -6.19 -16.80 14.06
N SER A 143 -5.05 -16.09 13.99
CA SER A 143 -4.98 -14.81 13.29
C SER A 143 -5.13 -14.97 11.78
N ILE A 144 -5.75 -13.96 11.14
CA ILE A 144 -5.91 -13.95 9.67
C ILE A 144 -4.53 -13.78 9.04
N SER A 145 -4.15 -14.67 8.11
CA SER A 145 -2.88 -14.54 7.39
C SER A 145 -2.83 -13.24 6.57
N PRO A 146 -1.65 -12.59 6.43
CA PRO A 146 -1.52 -11.38 5.62
C PRO A 146 -2.01 -11.54 4.19
N SER A 147 -1.86 -12.73 3.59
CA SER A 147 -2.38 -13.07 2.27
C SER A 147 -3.90 -13.06 2.22
N SER A 148 -4.57 -13.67 3.22
CA SER A 148 -6.04 -13.66 3.33
C SER A 148 -6.58 -12.25 3.59
N LEU A 149 -5.87 -11.46 4.38
CA LEU A 149 -6.22 -10.06 4.65
C LEU A 149 -6.18 -9.20 3.38
N LEU A 150 -5.15 -9.38 2.56
CA LEU A 150 -5.02 -8.72 1.25
C LEU A 150 -6.13 -9.13 0.28
N PHE A 151 -6.49 -10.42 0.27
CA PHE A 151 -7.61 -10.90 -0.52
C PHE A 151 -8.93 -10.23 -0.13
N LEU A 152 -9.27 -10.24 1.15
CA LEU A 152 -10.49 -9.61 1.66
C LEU A 152 -10.51 -8.12 1.34
N ALA A 153 -9.39 -7.44 1.53
CA ALA A 153 -9.24 -6.04 1.21
C ALA A 153 -9.56 -5.78 -0.27
N LEU A 154 -8.90 -6.50 -1.21
CA LEU A 154 -9.12 -6.36 -2.65
C LEU A 154 -10.58 -6.64 -3.01
N PHE A 155 -11.17 -7.69 -2.49
CA PHE A 155 -12.56 -8.04 -2.79
C PHE A 155 -13.54 -6.93 -2.36
N PHE A 156 -13.42 -6.45 -1.13
CA PHE A 156 -14.37 -5.46 -0.61
C PHE A 156 -14.19 -4.07 -1.22
N TRP A 157 -12.98 -3.60 -1.50
CA TRP A 157 -12.84 -2.30 -2.18
C TRP A 157 -13.32 -2.36 -3.63
N SER A 158 -13.06 -3.46 -4.34
CA SER A 158 -13.54 -3.62 -5.72
C SER A 158 -15.07 -3.76 -5.76
N LEU A 159 -15.66 -4.44 -4.77
CA LEU A 159 -17.11 -4.50 -4.58
C LEU A 159 -17.70 -3.10 -4.35
N ALA A 160 -17.08 -2.28 -3.51
CA ALA A 160 -17.55 -0.92 -3.23
C ALA A 160 -17.60 -0.04 -4.49
N ILE A 161 -16.68 -0.27 -5.44
CA ILE A 161 -16.66 0.42 -6.73
C ILE A 161 -17.71 -0.16 -7.69
N ALA A 162 -17.79 -1.48 -7.83
CA ALA A 162 -18.70 -2.15 -8.75
C ALA A 162 -20.17 -1.87 -8.43
N VAL A 163 -20.52 -1.80 -7.13
CA VAL A 163 -21.90 -1.58 -6.66
C VAL A 163 -22.34 -0.12 -6.80
N LEU A 164 -21.42 0.83 -6.83
CA LEU A 164 -21.75 2.27 -6.90
C LEU A 164 -22.66 2.65 -8.08
N PRO A 165 -22.38 2.25 -9.33
CA PRO A 165 -23.26 2.55 -10.46
C PRO A 165 -24.65 1.94 -10.31
N THR A 166 -24.72 0.72 -9.78
CA THR A 166 -25.97 -0.01 -9.55
C THR A 166 -26.86 0.71 -8.54
N LEU A 167 -26.29 1.18 -7.42
CA LEU A 167 -27.04 1.97 -6.42
C LEU A 167 -27.60 3.28 -6.99
N LEU A 168 -26.81 3.97 -7.82
CA LEU A 168 -27.25 5.19 -8.48
C LEU A 168 -28.33 4.93 -9.56
N TRP A 169 -28.28 3.78 -10.24
CA TRP A 169 -29.29 3.36 -11.19
C TRP A 169 -30.61 2.97 -10.49
N LEU A 170 -30.54 2.17 -9.42
CA LEU A 170 -31.71 1.79 -8.60
C LEU A 170 -32.45 3.02 -8.06
N LYS A 171 -31.72 4.05 -7.65
CA LYS A 171 -32.32 5.32 -7.22
C LYS A 171 -33.14 5.98 -8.34
N ARG A 172 -32.66 5.97 -9.59
CA ARG A 172 -33.42 6.56 -10.73
C ARG A 172 -34.68 5.78 -11.10
N GLY A 173 -34.68 4.45 -10.85
CA GLY A 173 -35.76 3.56 -11.27
C GLY A 173 -36.93 3.43 -10.29
N GLY A 174 -36.91 4.07 -9.14
CA GLY A 174 -38.06 4.11 -8.17
C GLY A 174 -38.45 2.74 -7.57
N GLY A 175 -37.66 1.68 -7.74
CA GLY A 175 -38.18 0.33 -7.63
C GLY A 175 -37.88 -0.49 -6.39
N LEU A 176 -36.91 -0.15 -5.52
CA LEU A 176 -36.52 -1.07 -4.45
C LEU A 176 -36.31 -0.46 -3.06
N LEU A 177 -36.33 0.85 -2.94
CA LEU A 177 -35.93 1.53 -1.70
C LEU A 177 -37.07 2.46 -1.20
N PHE A 178 -38.30 1.95 -1.11
CA PHE A 178 -39.40 2.67 -0.53
C PHE A 178 -39.01 3.30 0.82
N GLY A 179 -38.94 4.61 0.89
CA GLY A 179 -38.56 5.39 2.08
C GLY A 179 -37.09 5.78 2.19
N LEU A 180 -36.14 5.07 1.57
CA LEU A 180 -34.70 5.45 1.57
C LEU A 180 -34.37 6.49 0.47
N GLU A 181 -35.26 6.69 -0.50
CA GLU A 181 -35.03 7.60 -1.65
C GLU A 181 -34.83 9.05 -1.23
N THR A 182 -35.48 9.46 -0.14
CA THR A 182 -35.34 10.80 0.44
C THR A 182 -34.03 11.00 1.21
N ILE A 183 -33.49 9.94 1.79
CA ILE A 183 -32.30 9.99 2.65
C ILE A 183 -30.99 9.79 1.83
N LEU A 184 -31.00 8.89 0.84
CA LEU A 184 -29.83 8.60 0.03
C LEU A 184 -29.72 9.50 -1.19
N THR A 185 -29.21 10.72 -1.01
CA THR A 185 -28.81 11.56 -2.15
C THR A 185 -27.69 10.91 -2.97
N PRO A 186 -27.53 11.25 -4.28
CA PRO A 186 -26.37 10.75 -5.05
C PRO A 186 -25.03 11.08 -4.38
N PHE A 187 -24.95 12.22 -3.71
CA PHE A 187 -23.78 12.60 -2.92
C PHE A 187 -23.56 11.66 -1.73
N ALA A 188 -24.61 11.30 -0.99
CA ALA A 188 -24.51 10.35 0.14
C ALA A 188 -24.07 8.96 -0.32
N ILE A 189 -24.58 8.47 -1.45
CA ILE A 189 -24.18 7.19 -2.04
C ILE A 189 -22.68 7.20 -2.38
N LEU A 190 -22.19 8.29 -2.98
CA LEU A 190 -20.76 8.47 -3.26
C LEU A 190 -19.93 8.51 -1.98
N LEU A 191 -20.36 9.20 -0.94
CA LEU A 191 -19.67 9.24 0.35
C LEU A 191 -19.55 7.85 0.98
N ILE A 192 -20.65 7.09 1.02
CA ILE A 192 -20.68 5.73 1.59
C ILE A 192 -19.75 4.80 0.79
N SER A 193 -19.87 4.81 -0.54
CA SER A 193 -18.98 4.00 -1.39
C SER A 193 -17.51 4.34 -1.16
N ARG A 194 -17.17 5.62 -1.03
CA ARG A 194 -15.79 6.07 -0.78
C ARG A 194 -15.29 5.73 0.62
N LEU A 195 -16.17 5.77 1.61
CA LEU A 195 -15.84 5.32 2.96
C LEU A 195 -15.51 3.82 2.98
N LEU A 196 -16.38 3.00 2.40
CA LEU A 196 -16.18 1.54 2.31
C LEU A 196 -14.92 1.18 1.51
N PHE A 197 -14.70 1.86 0.39
CA PHE A 197 -13.47 1.72 -0.38
C PHE A 197 -12.23 2.09 0.46
N GLY A 198 -12.29 3.19 1.21
CA GLY A 198 -11.21 3.62 2.10
C GLY A 198 -10.92 2.60 3.19
N LEU A 199 -11.96 2.15 3.89
CA LEU A 199 -11.85 1.12 4.95
C LEU A 199 -11.20 -0.17 4.43
N ALA A 200 -11.59 -0.64 3.26
CA ALA A 200 -11.01 -1.85 2.67
C ALA A 200 -9.55 -1.63 2.20
N SER A 201 -9.27 -0.50 1.54
CA SER A 201 -7.93 -0.24 0.96
C SER A 201 -6.87 0.15 1.99
N GLY A 202 -7.25 0.69 3.16
CA GLY A 202 -6.31 1.07 4.22
C GLY A 202 -5.51 -0.09 4.80
N VAL A 203 -6.02 -1.31 4.67
CA VAL A 203 -5.35 -2.53 5.14
C VAL A 203 -4.27 -3.03 4.18
N ALA A 204 -4.36 -2.67 2.88
CA ALA A 204 -3.57 -3.30 1.82
C ALA A 204 -2.04 -3.12 2.00
N LEU A 205 -1.59 -1.90 2.27
CA LEU A 205 -0.16 -1.60 2.39
C LEU A 205 0.46 -2.20 3.65
N PRO A 206 -0.16 -2.07 4.85
CA PRO A 206 0.30 -2.77 6.04
C PRO A 206 0.32 -4.29 5.90
N ALA A 207 -0.70 -4.88 5.25
CA ALA A 207 -0.75 -6.32 5.02
C ALA A 207 0.36 -6.79 4.05
N ALA A 208 0.68 -6.01 3.00
CA ALA A 208 1.80 -6.31 2.11
C ALA A 208 3.15 -6.22 2.84
N ALA A 209 3.32 -5.22 3.72
CA ALA A 209 4.52 -5.08 4.56
C ALA A 209 4.63 -6.25 5.56
N GLY A 210 3.52 -6.63 6.19
CA GLY A 210 3.44 -7.80 7.07
C GLY A 210 3.77 -9.09 6.34
N PHE A 211 3.25 -9.29 5.14
CA PHE A 211 3.59 -10.45 4.32
C PHE A 211 5.10 -10.53 4.05
N CYS A 212 5.75 -9.43 3.67
CA CYS A 212 7.19 -9.41 3.45
C CYS A 212 7.98 -9.64 4.74
N GLY A 213 7.49 -9.15 5.88
CA GLY A 213 8.18 -9.24 7.16
C GLY A 213 8.03 -10.58 7.89
N THR A 214 6.85 -11.22 7.80
CA THR A 214 6.50 -12.43 8.55
C THR A 214 6.57 -13.71 7.74
N SER A 215 6.67 -13.60 6.41
CA SER A 215 6.65 -14.76 5.53
C SER A 215 8.03 -15.45 5.50
N ALA A 216 8.02 -16.77 5.58
CA ALA A 216 9.19 -17.63 5.39
C ALA A 216 9.76 -17.60 3.95
N TYR A 217 9.08 -16.93 3.03
CA TYR A 217 9.54 -16.78 1.64
C TYR A 217 10.78 -15.90 1.49
N PHE A 218 11.03 -14.96 2.42
CA PHE A 218 12.03 -13.92 2.23
C PHE A 218 13.08 -13.93 3.32
N LEU A 219 14.33 -13.99 2.91
CA LEU A 219 15.47 -13.72 3.78
C LEU A 219 15.42 -12.25 4.25
N ASP A 220 15.93 -11.97 5.43
CA ASP A 220 15.95 -10.62 6.01
C ASP A 220 16.56 -9.58 5.06
N ALA A 221 17.63 -9.95 4.36
CA ALA A 221 18.31 -9.11 3.37
C ALA A 221 17.44 -8.78 2.14
N GLU A 222 16.45 -9.63 1.79
CA GLU A 222 15.61 -9.48 0.59
C GLU A 222 14.30 -8.76 0.87
N ARG A 223 13.85 -8.70 2.13
CA ARG A 223 12.55 -8.12 2.53
C ARG A 223 12.38 -6.68 2.04
N GLY A 224 13.43 -5.88 2.18
CA GLY A 224 13.44 -4.48 1.73
C GLY A 224 13.29 -4.34 0.21
N GLU A 225 14.00 -5.13 -0.58
CA GLU A 225 13.92 -5.11 -2.04
C GLU A 225 12.55 -5.60 -2.53
N THR A 226 12.04 -6.66 -1.91
CA THR A 226 10.71 -7.20 -2.22
C THR A 226 9.61 -6.17 -1.95
N PHE A 227 9.64 -5.53 -0.79
CA PHE A 227 8.67 -4.50 -0.46
C PHE A 227 8.74 -3.29 -1.40
N THR A 228 9.95 -2.87 -1.79
CA THR A 228 10.15 -1.80 -2.79
C THR A 228 9.58 -2.19 -4.16
N THR A 229 9.74 -3.46 -4.57
CA THR A 229 9.15 -4.00 -5.80
C THR A 229 7.62 -3.97 -5.73
N LEU A 230 7.01 -4.35 -4.61
CA LEU A 230 5.56 -4.25 -4.40
C LEU A 230 5.07 -2.80 -4.45
N LEU A 231 5.80 -1.86 -3.85
CA LEU A 231 5.48 -0.43 -3.94
C LEU A 231 5.60 0.12 -5.37
N SER A 232 6.52 -0.41 -6.18
CA SER A 232 6.63 -0.03 -7.59
C SER A 232 5.39 -0.49 -8.37
N MET A 233 4.89 -1.71 -8.13
CA MET A 233 3.64 -2.20 -8.71
C MET A 233 2.41 -1.38 -8.28
N PHE A 234 2.38 -0.94 -7.02
CA PHE A 234 1.39 0.00 -6.52
C PHE A 234 1.37 1.31 -7.33
N ASN A 235 2.52 1.87 -7.66
CA ASN A 235 2.61 3.09 -8.46
C ASN A 235 2.25 2.85 -9.94
N VAL A 236 2.69 1.72 -10.52
CA VAL A 236 2.29 1.30 -11.87
C VAL A 236 0.76 1.22 -11.99
N GLY A 237 0.09 0.70 -10.96
CA GLY A 237 -1.38 0.62 -10.92
C GLY A 237 -2.07 1.97 -11.07
N SER A 238 -1.50 3.04 -10.49
CA SER A 238 -2.03 4.39 -10.68
C SER A 238 -2.00 4.82 -12.15
N GLY A 239 -0.90 4.55 -12.85
CA GLY A 239 -0.79 4.82 -14.29
C GLY A 239 -1.76 3.98 -15.12
N PHE A 240 -1.85 2.69 -14.84
CA PHE A 240 -2.80 1.80 -15.52
C PHE A 240 -4.26 2.24 -15.33
N GLY A 241 -4.64 2.62 -14.10
CA GLY A 241 -5.99 3.12 -13.82
C GLY A 241 -6.33 4.37 -14.62
N MET A 242 -5.37 5.30 -14.78
CA MET A 242 -5.53 6.49 -15.62
C MET A 242 -5.64 6.12 -17.10
N LEU A 243 -4.73 5.30 -17.62
CA LEU A 243 -4.70 4.92 -19.02
C LEU A 243 -5.96 4.17 -19.44
N PHE A 244 -6.28 3.08 -18.75
CA PHE A 244 -7.47 2.27 -19.07
C PHE A 244 -8.77 3.03 -18.80
N GLY A 245 -8.83 3.85 -17.73
CA GLY A 245 -9.95 4.73 -17.46
C GLY A 245 -10.16 5.74 -18.59
N GLY A 246 -9.07 6.33 -19.11
CA GLY A 246 -9.11 7.25 -20.26
C GLY A 246 -9.68 6.63 -21.52
N PHE A 247 -9.45 5.33 -21.75
CA PHE A 247 -10.08 4.59 -22.86
C PHE A 247 -11.52 4.20 -22.59
N LEU A 248 -11.82 3.71 -21.39
CA LEU A 248 -13.14 3.16 -21.09
C LEU A 248 -14.20 4.24 -20.87
N VAL A 249 -13.87 5.32 -20.17
CA VAL A 249 -14.85 6.35 -19.80
C VAL A 249 -15.51 7.02 -21.00
N PRO A 250 -14.81 7.37 -22.09
CA PRO A 250 -15.46 7.93 -23.29
C PRO A 250 -16.39 6.94 -24.00
N VAL A 251 -16.12 5.63 -23.91
CA VAL A 251 -16.86 4.58 -24.65
C VAL A 251 -18.10 4.11 -23.87
N ILE A 252 -17.95 3.81 -22.57
CA ILE A 252 -19.00 3.19 -21.74
C ILE A 252 -19.47 4.08 -20.60
N GLY A 253 -19.00 5.32 -20.56
CA GLY A 253 -19.24 6.27 -19.47
C GLY A 253 -18.52 5.88 -18.17
N TRP A 254 -18.50 6.81 -17.21
CA TRP A 254 -17.83 6.58 -15.93
C TRP A 254 -18.47 5.43 -15.12
N LYS A 255 -19.81 5.25 -15.22
CA LYS A 255 -20.52 4.14 -14.55
C LYS A 255 -20.08 2.78 -15.05
N GLY A 256 -20.01 2.61 -16.37
CA GLY A 256 -19.52 1.38 -16.99
C GLY A 256 -18.07 1.10 -16.65
N ALA A 257 -17.21 2.13 -16.67
CA ALA A 257 -15.82 2.00 -16.29
C ALA A 257 -15.65 1.53 -14.83
N PHE A 258 -16.41 2.11 -13.87
CA PHE A 258 -16.39 1.66 -12.47
C PHE A 258 -16.82 0.21 -12.30
N PHE A 259 -17.87 -0.20 -13.04
CA PHE A 259 -18.32 -1.59 -13.01
C PHE A 259 -17.24 -2.55 -13.53
N VAL A 260 -16.59 -2.23 -14.65
CA VAL A 260 -15.51 -3.06 -15.25
C VAL A 260 -14.31 -3.15 -14.29
N PHE A 261 -13.85 -2.03 -13.73
CA PHE A 261 -12.74 -2.03 -12.78
C PHE A 261 -13.06 -2.85 -11.52
N GLY A 262 -14.21 -2.61 -10.90
CA GLY A 262 -14.61 -3.34 -9.71
C GLY A 262 -14.80 -4.84 -9.97
N LEU A 263 -15.43 -5.23 -11.09
CA LEU A 263 -15.62 -6.65 -11.43
C LEU A 263 -14.28 -7.34 -11.68
N SER A 264 -13.37 -6.71 -12.44
CA SER A 264 -12.04 -7.27 -12.71
C SER A 264 -11.21 -7.45 -11.43
N GLY A 265 -11.28 -6.50 -10.49
CA GLY A 265 -10.64 -6.60 -9.19
C GLY A 265 -11.22 -7.73 -8.33
N MET A 266 -12.55 -7.90 -8.31
CA MET A 266 -13.20 -9.02 -7.60
C MET A 266 -12.80 -10.38 -8.17
N VAL A 267 -12.78 -10.52 -9.50
CA VAL A 267 -12.34 -11.77 -10.17
C VAL A 267 -10.87 -12.06 -9.81
N TYR A 268 -10.02 -11.03 -9.89
CA TYR A 268 -8.62 -11.21 -9.54
C TYR A 268 -8.41 -11.52 -8.04
N ALA A 269 -9.23 -10.97 -7.15
CA ALA A 269 -9.19 -11.32 -5.73
C ALA A 269 -9.35 -12.83 -5.51
N VAL A 270 -10.33 -13.46 -6.17
CA VAL A 270 -10.54 -14.91 -6.07
C VAL A 270 -9.32 -15.68 -6.61
N ILE A 271 -8.77 -15.26 -7.75
CA ILE A 271 -7.58 -15.90 -8.35
C ILE A 271 -6.37 -15.76 -7.40
N ALA A 272 -6.14 -14.57 -6.86
CA ALA A 272 -5.05 -14.30 -5.93
C ALA A 272 -5.16 -15.15 -4.66
N PHE A 273 -6.37 -15.25 -4.10
CA PHE A 273 -6.64 -16.08 -2.93
C PHE A 273 -6.31 -17.55 -3.16
N MET A 274 -6.79 -18.12 -4.28
CA MET A 274 -6.49 -19.51 -4.61
C MET A 274 -4.99 -19.76 -4.78
N ARG A 275 -4.28 -18.81 -5.42
CA ARG A 275 -2.82 -18.91 -5.61
C ARG A 275 -2.06 -18.81 -4.30
N LEU A 276 -2.35 -17.79 -3.48
CA LEU A 276 -1.63 -17.57 -2.22
C LEU A 276 -1.90 -18.69 -1.22
N ARG A 277 -3.13 -19.20 -1.12
CA ARG A 277 -3.41 -20.38 -0.26
C ARG A 277 -2.62 -21.63 -0.66
N ARG A 278 -2.42 -21.86 -1.95
CA ARG A 278 -1.56 -22.97 -2.40
C ARG A 278 -0.11 -22.77 -2.00
N LEU A 279 0.37 -21.53 -2.08
CA LEU A 279 1.73 -21.17 -1.68
C LEU A 279 1.91 -21.31 -0.16
N ASP A 280 0.98 -20.83 0.64
CA ASP A 280 1.02 -20.93 2.10
C ASP A 280 1.06 -22.42 2.54
N ARG A 281 0.18 -23.26 1.99
CA ARG A 281 0.19 -24.73 2.24
C ARG A 281 1.50 -25.42 1.82
N PHE A 282 2.12 -24.96 0.75
CA PHE A 282 3.42 -25.50 0.32
C PHE A 282 4.52 -25.19 1.35
N ILE A 283 4.53 -23.98 1.90
CA ILE A 283 5.51 -23.61 2.93
C ILE A 283 5.26 -24.34 4.23
N GLU A 284 4.01 -24.40 4.69
CA GLU A 284 3.66 -25.18 5.88
C GLU A 284 4.19 -26.62 5.79
N LYS A 285 4.00 -27.29 4.63
CA LYS A 285 4.55 -28.62 4.39
C LYS A 285 6.09 -28.67 4.41
N VAL A 286 6.77 -27.64 3.90
CA VAL A 286 8.25 -27.55 3.93
C VAL A 286 8.73 -27.30 5.36
N GLU A 287 8.08 -26.44 6.13
CA GLU A 287 8.43 -26.15 7.52
C GLU A 287 8.18 -27.36 8.44
N GLU A 288 7.05 -28.06 8.29
CA GLU A 288 6.75 -29.29 9.04
C GLU A 288 7.78 -30.40 8.79
N ARG A 289 8.28 -30.54 7.57
CA ARG A 289 9.34 -31.54 7.25
C ARG A 289 10.71 -31.17 7.83
N HIS A 290 11.01 -29.88 8.03
CA HIS A 290 12.32 -29.41 8.51
C HIS A 290 12.35 -29.14 10.02
N ASN A 291 11.21 -28.85 10.65
CA ASN A 291 11.15 -28.56 12.08
C ASN A 291 9.83 -29.07 12.70
N PRO A 292 9.71 -30.38 12.97
CA PRO A 292 8.47 -30.97 13.49
C PRO A 292 8.08 -30.47 14.89
N PHE A 293 8.93 -29.68 15.57
CA PHE A 293 8.74 -29.23 16.95
C PHE A 293 8.15 -27.81 17.10
N SER A 294 8.12 -26.99 16.03
CA SER A 294 7.79 -25.56 16.17
C SER A 294 6.27 -25.24 16.22
N SER A 295 5.40 -26.16 15.80
CA SER A 295 3.96 -25.91 15.70
C SER A 295 3.18 -26.00 17.02
N SER A 296 3.74 -26.57 18.08
CA SER A 296 3.04 -26.80 19.36
C SER A 296 3.23 -25.71 20.43
N MET A 297 4.08 -24.70 20.19
CA MET A 297 4.58 -23.81 21.25
C MET A 297 3.97 -22.41 21.36
N VAL A 298 3.08 -21.99 20.47
CA VAL A 298 2.48 -20.65 20.57
C VAL A 298 1.17 -20.70 21.35
N GLY A 299 1.28 -20.84 22.67
CA GLY A 299 0.18 -20.62 23.63
C GLY A 299 0.02 -19.13 23.95
N ASP A 300 -1.12 -18.74 24.56
CA ASP A 300 -1.40 -17.40 25.03
C ASP A 300 -0.29 -16.88 25.95
N ILE A 301 0.44 -15.86 25.53
CA ILE A 301 1.50 -15.21 26.33
C ILE A 301 0.83 -14.17 27.21
N PRO A 302 0.94 -14.26 28.56
CA PRO A 302 0.37 -13.27 29.47
C PRO A 302 1.06 -11.91 29.32
N MET A 303 0.27 -10.83 29.48
CA MET A 303 0.80 -9.46 29.51
C MET A 303 1.43 -9.19 30.88
N LEU A 304 2.74 -9.03 30.93
CA LEU A 304 3.49 -8.71 32.13
C LEU A 304 3.67 -7.20 32.32
N SER A 305 3.68 -6.75 33.58
CA SER A 305 4.04 -5.39 33.98
C SER A 305 5.57 -5.23 34.15
N GLU A 306 6.06 -4.00 34.31
CA GLU A 306 7.50 -3.70 34.53
C GLU A 306 8.05 -4.41 35.77
N ASP A 307 7.26 -4.37 36.85
CA ASP A 307 7.64 -4.99 38.14
C ASP A 307 7.69 -6.52 38.02
N GLU A 308 6.79 -7.11 37.21
CA GLU A 308 6.78 -8.54 36.92
C GLU A 308 7.94 -8.97 36.01
N CYS A 309 8.33 -8.15 35.04
CA CYS A 309 9.52 -8.39 34.23
C CYS A 309 10.80 -8.37 35.08
N VAL A 310 10.93 -7.40 35.98
CA VAL A 310 12.10 -7.29 36.87
C VAL A 310 12.11 -8.41 37.92
N ALA A 311 10.95 -8.77 38.46
CA ALA A 311 10.83 -9.84 39.44
C ALA A 311 11.11 -11.22 38.83
N LEU A 312 10.67 -11.47 37.59
CA LEU A 312 10.96 -12.72 36.89
C LEU A 312 12.45 -12.83 36.51
N ASP A 313 13.10 -11.74 36.05
CA ASP A 313 14.52 -11.72 35.72
C ASP A 313 15.38 -12.10 36.94
N SER A 314 15.01 -11.63 38.12
CA SER A 314 15.67 -11.98 39.38
C SER A 314 15.41 -13.43 39.83
N SER A 315 14.28 -14.05 39.44
CA SER A 315 13.93 -15.43 39.78
C SER A 315 14.49 -16.49 38.83
N LEU A 316 14.75 -16.10 37.58
CA LEU A 316 15.31 -17.00 36.53
C LEU A 316 16.82 -17.24 36.68
N THR A 317 17.50 -16.49 37.55
CA THR A 317 18.94 -16.70 37.85
C THR A 317 19.21 -17.89 38.76
N GLU A 318 18.19 -18.53 39.35
CA GLU A 318 18.31 -19.76 40.13
C GLU A 318 17.48 -20.90 39.50
N GLU A 319 18.13 -21.73 38.69
CA GLU A 319 17.73 -23.08 38.28
C GLU A 319 16.32 -23.29 37.67
N THR A 320 16.07 -22.81 36.43
CA THR A 320 15.01 -23.42 35.61
C THR A 320 15.47 -23.63 34.18
N ASN A 321 15.65 -24.88 33.83
CA ASN A 321 16.08 -25.41 32.52
C ASN A 321 14.91 -25.50 31.51
N SER A 322 14.08 -24.49 31.33
CA SER A 322 13.12 -24.51 30.23
C SER A 322 13.37 -23.33 29.30
N ASN A 323 13.97 -23.62 28.16
CA ASN A 323 14.15 -22.68 27.04
C ASN A 323 12.83 -21.98 26.61
N GLU A 324 11.69 -22.56 26.99
CA GLU A 324 10.34 -22.02 26.73
C GLU A 324 9.97 -20.84 27.64
N GLU A 325 10.22 -20.92 28.94
CA GLU A 325 9.92 -19.82 29.86
C GLU A 325 10.79 -18.60 29.58
N GLN A 326 12.06 -18.84 29.30
CA GLN A 326 12.98 -17.79 28.89
C GLN A 326 12.51 -17.11 27.58
N ALA A 327 12.10 -17.87 26.58
CA ALA A 327 11.60 -17.32 25.33
C ALA A 327 10.30 -16.50 25.51
N ARG A 328 9.38 -16.95 26.41
CA ARG A 328 8.15 -16.20 26.75
C ARG A 328 8.46 -14.92 27.50
N PHE A 329 9.42 -14.94 28.40
CA PHE A 329 9.91 -13.78 29.14
C PHE A 329 10.53 -12.76 28.20
N ASP A 330 11.43 -13.19 27.30
CA ASP A 330 12.09 -12.31 26.33
C ASP A 330 11.06 -11.61 25.43
N ILE A 331 10.01 -12.33 24.97
CA ILE A 331 8.93 -11.75 24.14
C ILE A 331 8.12 -10.72 24.95
N ALA A 332 7.81 -11.00 26.23
CA ALA A 332 7.04 -10.08 27.05
C ALA A 332 7.81 -8.80 27.41
N CYS A 333 9.11 -8.94 27.71
CA CYS A 333 10.00 -7.81 27.96
C CYS A 333 10.24 -6.96 26.70
N GLU A 334 10.33 -7.60 25.53
CA GLU A 334 10.43 -6.91 24.26
C GLU A 334 9.15 -6.10 23.95
N ASP A 335 7.96 -6.65 24.21
CA ASP A 335 6.67 -5.94 24.04
C ASP A 335 6.56 -4.72 24.98
N TYR A 336 6.94 -4.88 26.26
CA TYR A 336 7.00 -3.77 27.22
C TYR A 336 7.99 -2.67 26.78
N SER A 337 9.21 -3.05 26.43
CA SER A 337 10.23 -2.14 25.91
C SER A 337 9.74 -1.39 24.66
N ASN A 338 9.00 -2.06 23.80
CA ASN A 338 8.44 -1.45 22.60
C ASN A 338 7.36 -0.41 22.91
N ARG A 339 6.53 -0.62 23.95
CA ARG A 339 5.47 0.32 24.36
C ARG A 339 6.01 1.57 25.06
N THR A 340 7.06 1.44 25.86
CA THR A 340 7.62 2.54 26.67
C THR A 340 8.76 3.29 25.98
N TRP A 341 9.30 2.74 24.89
CA TRP A 341 10.47 3.25 24.19
C TRP A 341 10.43 4.76 23.90
N LEU A 342 9.33 5.25 23.30
CA LEU A 342 9.25 6.66 22.92
C LEU A 342 9.24 7.58 24.14
N LYS A 343 8.62 7.15 25.24
CA LYS A 343 8.61 7.91 26.50
C LYS A 343 10.02 8.05 27.07
N ASN A 344 10.79 6.98 27.03
CA ASN A 344 12.13 6.87 27.61
C ASN A 344 13.26 7.34 26.69
N SER A 345 12.98 7.56 25.39
CA SER A 345 13.97 8.01 24.41
C SER A 345 14.50 9.43 24.71
N PRO A 346 15.78 9.70 24.46
CA PRO A 346 16.38 11.02 24.63
C PRO A 346 15.73 12.07 23.69
N LEU A 347 15.85 13.33 24.05
CA LEU A 347 15.23 14.44 23.31
C LEU A 347 15.74 14.53 21.86
N SER A 348 17.00 14.16 21.62
CA SER A 348 17.59 14.10 20.27
C SER A 348 16.85 13.12 19.36
N VAL A 349 16.53 11.92 19.85
CA VAL A 349 15.77 10.90 19.11
C VAL A 349 14.34 11.39 18.85
N LYS A 350 13.67 11.98 19.85
CA LYS A 350 12.34 12.57 19.68
C LYS A 350 12.33 13.66 18.62
N PHE A 351 13.37 14.51 18.61
CA PHE A 351 13.51 15.55 17.60
C PHE A 351 13.73 14.97 16.19
N GLN A 352 14.59 13.96 16.03
CA GLN A 352 14.79 13.29 14.75
C GLN A 352 13.50 12.62 14.25
N LEU A 353 12.75 11.97 15.13
CA LEU A 353 11.44 11.41 14.80
C LEU A 353 10.44 12.50 14.35
N LEU A 354 10.47 13.66 14.96
CA LEU A 354 9.67 14.81 14.52
C LEU A 354 10.05 15.23 13.10
N VAL A 355 11.36 15.33 12.80
CA VAL A 355 11.84 15.66 11.44
C VAL A 355 11.40 14.63 10.42
N VAL A 356 11.52 13.33 10.74
CA VAL A 356 11.04 12.22 9.88
C VAL A 356 9.52 12.33 9.66
N THR A 357 8.77 12.61 10.72
CA THR A 357 7.31 12.78 10.66
C THR A 357 6.93 13.96 9.78
N LEU A 358 7.58 15.11 9.94
CA LEU A 358 7.34 16.29 9.10
C LEU A 358 7.67 16.01 7.64
N ALA A 359 8.79 15.35 7.36
CA ALA A 359 9.15 14.97 6.00
C ALA A 359 8.11 14.04 5.37
N HIS A 360 7.63 13.05 6.13
CA HIS A 360 6.59 12.14 5.68
C HIS A 360 5.24 12.85 5.45
N ILE A 361 4.84 13.76 6.34
CA ILE A 361 3.64 14.60 6.17
C ILE A 361 3.73 15.39 4.86
N MET A 362 4.83 16.10 4.61
CA MET A 362 4.99 16.95 3.44
C MET A 362 4.99 16.14 2.13
N THR A 363 5.67 14.99 2.11
CA THR A 363 5.65 14.09 0.95
C THR A 363 4.28 13.49 0.71
N ASN A 364 3.53 13.14 1.76
CA ASN A 364 2.14 12.66 1.62
C ASN A 364 1.20 13.75 1.09
N ILE A 365 1.26 14.98 1.60
CA ILE A 365 0.43 16.08 1.09
C ILE A 365 0.68 16.27 -0.40
N GLY A 366 1.95 16.27 -0.84
CA GLY A 366 2.29 16.35 -2.26
C GLY A 366 1.71 15.19 -3.06
N PHE A 367 1.97 13.95 -2.62
CA PHE A 367 1.49 12.74 -3.29
C PHE A 367 -0.04 12.74 -3.44
N PHE A 368 -0.79 12.95 -2.36
CA PHE A 368 -2.25 12.94 -2.41
C PHE A 368 -2.84 14.16 -3.13
N THR A 369 -2.15 15.30 -3.14
CA THR A 369 -2.57 16.44 -3.96
C THR A 369 -2.53 16.08 -5.44
N PHE A 370 -1.41 15.55 -5.93
CA PHE A 370 -1.33 15.11 -7.33
C PHE A 370 -2.28 13.95 -7.60
N GLN A 371 -2.37 12.97 -6.72
CA GLN A 371 -3.25 11.82 -6.91
C GLN A 371 -4.73 12.20 -6.99
N ASN A 372 -5.19 13.15 -6.17
CA ASN A 372 -6.61 13.47 -6.06
C ASN A 372 -7.06 14.60 -7.00
N TRP A 373 -6.17 15.55 -7.32
CA TRP A 373 -6.56 16.80 -7.97
C TRP A 373 -6.01 16.97 -9.38
N LEU A 374 -5.07 16.11 -9.80
CA LEU A 374 -4.41 16.26 -11.09
C LEU A 374 -5.36 16.09 -12.27
N GLY A 375 -6.33 15.17 -12.18
CA GLY A 375 -7.37 15.02 -13.20
C GLY A 375 -8.23 16.28 -13.36
N ILE A 376 -8.56 16.94 -12.23
CA ILE A 376 -9.32 18.21 -12.22
C ILE A 376 -8.46 19.34 -12.82
N TYR A 377 -7.18 19.40 -12.52
CA TYR A 377 -6.25 20.37 -13.10
C TYR A 377 -6.13 20.23 -14.63
N MET A 378 -5.95 19.00 -15.10
CA MET A 378 -5.81 18.69 -16.53
C MET A 378 -7.08 19.07 -17.30
N GLN A 379 -8.24 18.64 -16.82
CA GLN A 379 -9.51 18.89 -17.50
C GLN A 379 -10.00 20.33 -17.29
N GLY A 380 -9.93 20.84 -16.05
CA GLY A 380 -10.54 22.12 -15.68
C GLY A 380 -9.67 23.34 -15.96
N SER A 381 -8.33 23.22 -15.91
CA SER A 381 -7.41 24.34 -16.13
C SER A 381 -6.68 24.26 -17.47
N LEU A 382 -6.29 23.07 -17.91
CA LEU A 382 -5.56 22.87 -19.16
C LEU A 382 -6.49 22.49 -20.33
N GLY A 383 -7.76 22.20 -20.10
CA GLY A 383 -8.75 21.90 -21.15
C GLY A 383 -8.59 20.53 -21.81
N PHE A 384 -7.91 19.59 -21.20
CA PHE A 384 -7.78 18.23 -21.74
C PHE A 384 -9.11 17.47 -21.71
N SER A 385 -9.34 16.63 -22.72
CA SER A 385 -10.40 15.62 -22.68
C SER A 385 -10.13 14.56 -21.59
N VAL A 386 -11.14 13.77 -21.23
CA VAL A 386 -10.97 12.66 -20.29
C VAL A 386 -9.99 11.62 -20.84
N SER A 387 -10.06 11.35 -22.15
CA SER A 387 -9.14 10.42 -22.84
C SER A 387 -7.70 10.90 -22.78
N ASP A 388 -7.45 12.15 -23.16
CA ASP A 388 -6.10 12.76 -23.15
C ASP A 388 -5.57 12.84 -21.72
N THR A 389 -6.42 13.23 -20.76
CA THR A 389 -6.07 13.23 -19.34
C THR A 389 -5.59 11.84 -18.89
N GLY A 390 -6.30 10.79 -19.26
CA GLY A 390 -5.93 9.40 -18.92
C GLY A 390 -4.61 8.99 -19.56
N ALA A 391 -4.43 9.27 -20.85
CA ALA A 391 -3.22 8.94 -21.60
C ALA A 391 -1.98 9.67 -21.05
N TYR A 392 -2.08 10.97 -20.86
CA TYR A 392 -0.94 11.78 -20.38
C TYR A 392 -0.62 11.53 -18.90
N LEU A 393 -1.59 11.25 -18.05
CA LEU A 393 -1.34 10.97 -16.64
C LEU A 393 -0.75 9.56 -16.38
N PHE A 394 -0.70 8.69 -17.38
CA PHE A 394 0.09 7.47 -17.28
C PHE A 394 1.58 7.79 -17.04
N LEU A 395 2.14 8.78 -17.74
CA LEU A 395 3.56 9.10 -17.68
C LEU A 395 4.06 9.51 -16.28
N PRO A 396 3.44 10.43 -15.52
CA PRO A 396 3.86 10.76 -14.16
C PRO A 396 3.93 9.55 -13.22
N TRP A 397 2.92 8.68 -13.26
CA TRP A 397 2.87 7.50 -12.40
C TRP A 397 3.87 6.42 -12.82
N PHE A 398 4.11 6.28 -14.13
CA PHE A 398 5.17 5.42 -14.64
C PHE A 398 6.57 5.92 -14.22
N MET A 399 6.82 7.22 -14.30
CA MET A 399 8.05 7.84 -13.79
C MET A 399 8.22 7.58 -12.27
N THR A 400 7.15 7.66 -11.50
CA THR A 400 7.17 7.33 -10.06
C THR A 400 7.66 5.89 -9.82
N ALA A 401 7.14 4.93 -10.57
CA ALA A 401 7.56 3.53 -10.46
C ALA A 401 9.03 3.34 -10.83
N LEU A 402 9.49 3.98 -11.92
CA LEU A 402 10.89 3.91 -12.34
C LEU A 402 11.83 4.52 -11.30
N VAL A 403 11.51 5.72 -10.80
CA VAL A 403 12.36 6.41 -9.82
C VAL A 403 12.38 5.67 -8.49
N ALA A 404 11.24 5.11 -8.04
CA ALA A 404 11.21 4.29 -6.82
C ALA A 404 12.11 3.05 -6.96
N TYR A 405 12.00 2.33 -8.08
CA TYR A 405 12.76 1.11 -8.32
C TYR A 405 14.26 1.38 -8.52
N PHE A 406 14.62 2.24 -9.47
CA PHE A 406 16.02 2.52 -9.76
C PHE A 406 16.70 3.36 -8.67
N GLY A 407 15.96 4.28 -8.03
CA GLY A 407 16.46 5.09 -6.93
C GLY A 407 16.89 4.24 -5.74
N GLY A 408 16.13 3.22 -5.38
CA GLY A 408 16.51 2.23 -4.37
C GLY A 408 17.82 1.51 -4.72
N LYS A 409 17.90 0.96 -5.94
CA LYS A 409 19.12 0.27 -6.44
C LYS A 409 20.35 1.18 -6.50
N PHE A 410 20.15 2.42 -6.96
CA PHE A 410 21.23 3.39 -7.03
C PHE A 410 21.76 3.76 -5.63
N CYS A 411 20.87 3.94 -4.67
CA CYS A 411 21.26 4.19 -3.28
C CYS A 411 22.03 3.00 -2.67
N GLN A 412 21.57 1.78 -2.91
CA GLN A 412 22.28 0.56 -2.47
C GLN A 412 23.67 0.47 -3.08
N LYS A 413 23.78 0.72 -4.39
CA LYS A 413 25.06 0.75 -5.09
C LYS A 413 26.00 1.82 -4.52
N ALA A 414 25.49 3.02 -4.21
CA ALA A 414 26.28 4.08 -3.61
C ALA A 414 26.84 3.70 -2.23
N ILE A 415 26.06 2.99 -1.42
CA ILE A 415 26.50 2.51 -0.11
C ILE A 415 27.53 1.39 -0.26
N ARG A 416 27.28 0.41 -1.12
CA ARG A 416 28.14 -0.78 -1.26
C ARG A 416 29.44 -0.49 -2.01
N ASP A 417 29.33 0.11 -3.20
CA ASP A 417 30.46 0.23 -4.12
C ASP A 417 31.29 1.50 -3.86
N PHE A 418 30.62 2.60 -3.49
CA PHE A 418 31.26 3.89 -3.21
C PHE A 418 31.47 4.15 -1.71
N GLN A 419 31.13 3.20 -0.84
CA GLN A 419 31.26 3.32 0.63
C GLN A 419 30.64 4.62 1.19
N THR A 420 29.58 5.13 0.52
CA THR A 420 28.91 6.35 0.94
C THR A 420 28.12 6.06 2.22
N PRO A 421 28.25 6.86 3.29
CA PRO A 421 27.47 6.65 4.51
C PRO A 421 25.96 6.60 4.22
N PRO A 422 25.20 5.64 4.78
CA PRO A 422 23.76 5.50 4.49
C PRO A 422 22.98 6.81 4.67
N TRP A 423 23.19 7.52 5.79
CA TRP A 423 22.50 8.78 6.06
C TRP A 423 22.71 9.84 4.96
N LYS A 424 23.92 9.93 4.40
CA LYS A 424 24.22 10.88 3.32
C LYS A 424 23.49 10.50 2.02
N THR A 425 23.43 9.22 1.71
CA THR A 425 22.67 8.71 0.56
C THR A 425 21.18 9.01 0.72
N ARG A 426 20.61 8.83 1.93
CA ARG A 426 19.22 9.18 2.23
C ARG A 426 18.97 10.69 2.17
N GLN A 427 19.97 11.49 2.55
CA GLN A 427 19.91 12.95 2.44
C GLN A 427 19.84 13.40 0.97
N ILE A 428 20.66 12.82 0.09
CA ILE A 428 20.63 13.11 -1.36
C ILE A 428 19.26 12.72 -1.95
N ALA A 429 18.75 11.53 -1.62
CA ALA A 429 17.45 11.07 -2.10
C ALA A 429 16.31 12.03 -1.71
N MET A 430 16.30 12.52 -0.48
CA MET A 430 15.31 13.51 -0.03
C MET A 430 15.51 14.89 -0.66
N THR A 431 16.74 15.30 -0.94
CA THR A 431 17.00 16.55 -1.66
C THR A 431 16.40 16.49 -3.07
N VAL A 432 16.59 15.39 -3.79
CA VAL A 432 15.95 15.14 -5.09
C VAL A 432 14.42 15.16 -4.96
N ALA A 433 13.88 14.45 -3.96
CA ALA A 433 12.44 14.33 -3.73
C ALA A 433 11.75 15.64 -3.31
N THR A 434 12.49 16.67 -2.94
CA THR A 434 11.94 17.95 -2.47
C THR A 434 12.31 19.11 -3.40
N MET A 435 13.57 19.30 -3.77
CA MET A 435 14.00 20.46 -4.54
C MET A 435 13.52 20.43 -5.98
N ILE A 436 13.53 19.27 -6.64
CA ILE A 436 13.01 19.15 -8.02
C ILE A 436 11.49 19.40 -8.04
N PRO A 437 10.66 18.78 -7.19
CA PRO A 437 9.24 19.11 -7.09
C PRO A 437 8.97 20.57 -6.73
N ALA A 438 9.76 21.18 -5.85
CA ALA A 438 9.60 22.58 -5.50
C ALA A 438 9.73 23.50 -6.71
N PHE A 439 10.81 23.32 -7.48
CA PHE A 439 11.03 24.09 -8.71
C PHE A 439 9.95 23.85 -9.75
N GLY A 440 9.57 22.59 -9.99
CA GLY A 440 8.50 22.25 -10.92
C GLY A 440 7.15 22.85 -10.51
N CYS A 441 6.81 22.86 -9.22
CA CYS A 441 5.60 23.50 -8.72
C CYS A 441 5.62 25.03 -8.91
N LEU A 442 6.78 25.70 -8.78
CA LEU A 442 6.90 27.13 -9.12
C LEU A 442 6.60 27.39 -10.59
N LEU A 443 7.10 26.55 -11.51
CA LEU A 443 6.80 26.67 -12.94
C LEU A 443 5.31 26.44 -13.23
N LEU A 444 4.68 25.42 -12.63
CA LEU A 444 3.24 25.17 -12.79
C LEU A 444 2.40 26.32 -12.21
N ALA A 445 2.82 26.91 -11.09
CA ALA A 445 2.17 28.08 -10.52
C ALA A 445 2.24 29.28 -11.48
N TYR A 446 3.41 29.51 -12.07
CA TYR A 446 3.58 30.57 -13.08
C TYR A 446 2.66 30.36 -14.29
N PHE A 447 2.59 29.15 -14.85
CA PHE A 447 1.69 28.85 -15.96
C PHE A 447 0.21 29.02 -15.57
N SER A 448 -0.17 28.54 -14.39
CA SER A 448 -1.55 28.70 -13.92
C SER A 448 -1.94 30.17 -13.71
N LEU A 449 -1.01 31.03 -13.26
CA LEU A 449 -1.20 32.47 -13.16
C LEU A 449 -1.32 33.12 -14.57
N ALA A 450 -0.45 32.76 -15.50
CA ALA A 450 -0.50 33.24 -16.89
C ALA A 450 -1.86 32.89 -17.54
N LEU A 451 -2.32 31.66 -17.37
CA LEU A 451 -3.63 31.20 -17.87
C LEU A 451 -4.81 31.94 -17.21
N SER A 452 -4.67 32.39 -15.96
CA SER A 452 -5.73 33.19 -15.30
C SER A 452 -5.85 34.60 -15.86
N SER A 453 -4.76 35.14 -16.39
CA SER A 453 -4.68 36.51 -16.94
C SER A 453 -5.08 36.60 -18.41
N THR A 454 -4.90 35.51 -19.17
CA THR A 454 -5.19 35.43 -20.61
C THR A 454 -5.98 34.17 -20.93
N PRO A 455 -7.30 34.18 -20.78
CA PRO A 455 -8.14 32.97 -20.92
C PRO A 455 -8.30 32.47 -22.37
N LEU A 456 -7.68 33.12 -23.34
CA LEU A 456 -7.77 32.77 -24.77
C LEU A 456 -6.76 31.66 -25.11
N PHE A 457 -7.27 30.44 -25.28
CA PHE A 457 -6.59 29.26 -25.80
C PHE A 457 -5.29 28.84 -25.07
N VAL A 458 -5.42 27.80 -24.26
CA VAL A 458 -4.24 27.08 -23.77
C VAL A 458 -3.51 26.51 -25.01
N SER A 459 -2.34 27.06 -25.36
CA SER A 459 -1.59 26.52 -26.48
C SER A 459 -1.15 25.08 -26.20
N GLU A 460 -1.14 24.23 -27.20
CA GLU A 460 -0.69 22.83 -27.11
C GLU A 460 0.71 22.72 -26.46
N ASN A 461 1.59 23.69 -26.74
CA ASN A 461 2.91 23.75 -26.11
C ASN A 461 2.84 23.90 -24.59
N ILE A 462 1.92 24.70 -24.03
CA ILE A 462 1.75 24.86 -22.58
C ILE A 462 1.18 23.59 -21.98
N GLN A 463 0.28 22.92 -22.68
CA GLN A 463 -0.27 21.63 -22.26
C GLN A 463 0.82 20.58 -22.13
N ILE A 464 1.61 20.35 -23.20
CA ILE A 464 2.70 19.37 -23.24
C ILE A 464 3.77 19.69 -22.20
N LEU A 465 4.15 20.96 -22.08
CA LEU A 465 5.15 21.40 -21.11
C LEU A 465 4.66 21.18 -19.67
N SER A 466 3.40 21.49 -19.38
CA SER A 466 2.79 21.25 -18.06
C SER A 466 2.79 19.76 -17.71
N VAL A 467 2.42 18.88 -18.64
CA VAL A 467 2.46 17.41 -18.46
C VAL A 467 3.89 16.94 -18.18
N SER A 468 4.87 17.44 -18.94
CA SER A 468 6.27 17.08 -18.76
C SER A 468 6.79 17.48 -17.37
N ILE A 469 6.46 18.70 -16.94
CA ILE A 469 6.82 19.19 -15.59
C ILE A 469 6.14 18.35 -14.52
N ILE A 470 4.86 18.01 -14.68
CA ILE A 470 4.13 17.13 -13.74
C ILE A 470 4.81 15.76 -13.66
N ALA A 471 5.22 15.17 -14.77
CA ALA A 471 5.92 13.89 -14.80
C ALA A 471 7.25 13.95 -14.02
N ILE A 472 7.99 15.04 -14.17
CA ILE A 472 9.24 15.28 -13.42
C ILE A 472 8.96 15.47 -11.93
N ILE A 473 7.96 16.25 -11.54
CA ILE A 473 7.57 16.48 -10.14
C ILE A 473 7.21 15.16 -9.46
N VAL A 474 6.24 14.45 -10.02
CA VAL A 474 5.68 13.24 -9.41
C VAL A 474 6.71 12.10 -9.43
N GLY A 475 7.51 12.00 -10.51
CA GLY A 475 8.63 11.09 -10.59
C GLY A 475 9.71 11.35 -9.54
N ALA A 476 10.20 12.59 -9.45
CA ALA A 476 11.25 12.97 -8.50
C ALA A 476 10.80 12.80 -7.05
N GLN A 477 9.52 13.07 -6.74
CA GLN A 477 8.95 12.87 -5.41
C GLN A 477 9.07 11.42 -4.93
N ALA A 478 9.04 10.44 -5.83
CA ALA A 478 9.19 9.02 -5.49
C ALA A 478 10.56 8.67 -4.88
N ALA A 479 11.58 9.51 -5.06
CA ALA A 479 12.87 9.35 -4.39
C ALA A 479 12.74 9.45 -2.85
N SER A 480 11.63 10.01 -2.32
CA SER A 480 11.33 10.02 -0.89
C SER A 480 11.22 8.61 -0.28
N VAL A 481 10.88 7.59 -1.07
CA VAL A 481 10.88 6.19 -0.63
C VAL A 481 12.31 5.75 -0.26
N ALA A 482 13.28 6.06 -1.10
CA ALA A 482 14.70 5.82 -0.81
C ALA A 482 15.26 6.78 0.26
N GLY A 483 14.58 7.89 0.54
CA GLY A 483 14.87 8.82 1.62
C GLY A 483 14.28 8.40 2.96
N VAL A 484 13.01 8.75 3.22
CA VAL A 484 12.34 8.57 4.53
C VAL A 484 12.18 7.10 4.91
N HIS A 485 11.61 6.27 4.00
CA HIS A 485 11.31 4.89 4.35
C HIS A 485 12.58 4.06 4.54
N ALA A 486 13.55 4.23 3.64
CA ALA A 486 14.82 3.54 3.77
C ALA A 486 15.65 4.05 4.97
N TYR A 487 15.55 5.33 5.34
CA TYR A 487 16.15 5.86 6.55
C TYR A 487 15.61 5.17 7.81
N LEU A 488 14.31 4.93 7.89
CA LEU A 488 13.70 4.19 9.00
C LEU A 488 14.23 2.75 9.07
N GLN A 489 14.41 2.08 7.94
CA GLN A 489 14.97 0.73 7.92
C GLN A 489 16.43 0.71 8.37
N ASP A 490 17.24 1.71 7.98
CA ASP A 490 18.65 1.78 8.34
C ASP A 490 18.87 2.11 9.83
N TYR A 491 18.01 2.95 10.43
CA TYR A 491 18.25 3.57 11.74
C TYR A 491 17.22 3.20 12.82
N ALA A 492 16.17 2.47 12.47
CA ALA A 492 15.13 2.00 13.39
C ALA A 492 14.54 0.66 12.92
N SER A 493 15.36 -0.28 12.45
CA SER A 493 14.94 -1.55 11.81
C SER A 493 13.86 -2.28 12.60
N ASP A 494 14.09 -2.49 13.91
CA ASP A 494 13.20 -3.25 14.79
C ASP A 494 11.84 -2.56 15.00
N ARG A 495 11.76 -1.25 14.78
CA ARG A 495 10.59 -0.41 15.03
C ARG A 495 10.09 0.34 13.81
N ALA A 496 10.71 0.11 12.65
CA ALA A 496 10.40 0.82 11.42
C ALA A 496 8.91 0.71 11.04
N GLY A 497 8.31 -0.46 11.20
CA GLY A 497 6.89 -0.69 10.93
C GLY A 497 5.96 0.11 11.84
N SER A 498 6.22 0.12 13.15
CA SER A 498 5.42 0.87 14.13
C SER A 498 5.54 2.37 13.93
N ILE A 499 6.76 2.87 13.71
CA ILE A 499 7.02 4.29 13.43
C ILE A 499 6.33 4.68 12.12
N LEU A 500 6.45 3.87 11.07
CA LEU A 500 5.81 4.11 9.78
C LEU A 500 4.29 4.18 9.92
N GLY A 501 3.67 3.31 10.70
CA GLY A 501 2.22 3.35 10.98
C GLY A 501 1.76 4.68 11.56
N VAL A 502 2.49 5.19 12.55
CA VAL A 502 2.18 6.47 13.21
C VAL A 502 2.39 7.65 12.27
N ILE A 503 3.54 7.73 11.60
CA ILE A 503 3.84 8.85 10.69
C ILE A 503 2.94 8.84 9.45
N ASN A 504 2.56 7.66 8.96
CA ASN A 504 1.62 7.54 7.85
C ASN A 504 0.21 8.03 8.24
N THR A 505 -0.25 7.70 9.46
CA THR A 505 -1.52 8.22 9.98
C THR A 505 -1.49 9.75 10.08
N ALA A 506 -0.41 10.33 10.61
CA ALA A 506 -0.23 11.78 10.65
C ALA A 506 -0.18 12.41 9.25
N GLY A 507 0.49 11.75 8.29
CA GLY A 507 0.56 12.16 6.90
C GLY A 507 -0.83 12.20 6.24
N VAL A 508 -1.60 11.13 6.38
CA VAL A 508 -2.97 11.04 5.81
C VAL A 508 -3.91 12.05 6.47
N PHE A 509 -3.83 12.23 7.79
CA PHE A 509 -4.60 13.26 8.50
C PHE A 509 -4.32 14.66 7.94
N SER A 510 -3.06 14.99 7.69
CA SER A 510 -2.67 16.28 7.11
C SER A 510 -3.23 16.47 5.70
N CYS A 511 -3.40 15.40 4.93
CA CYS A 511 -4.04 15.42 3.61
C CYS A 511 -5.53 15.77 3.67
N LEU A 512 -6.25 15.42 4.75
CA LEU A 512 -7.65 15.84 4.95
C LEU A 512 -7.75 17.38 5.01
N VAL A 513 -6.84 18.01 5.72
CA VAL A 513 -6.78 19.47 5.83
C VAL A 513 -6.40 20.09 4.49
N ALA A 514 -5.36 19.53 3.83
CA ALA A 514 -4.90 20.01 2.53
C ALA A 514 -6.03 19.94 1.46
N ASN A 515 -6.73 18.81 1.35
CA ASN A 515 -7.85 18.67 0.42
C ASN A 515 -8.96 19.71 0.63
N LYS A 516 -9.27 20.05 1.89
CA LYS A 516 -10.28 21.08 2.20
C LYS A 516 -9.82 22.45 1.72
N VAL A 517 -8.57 22.79 1.92
CA VAL A 517 -7.97 24.06 1.45
C VAL A 517 -7.96 24.12 -0.07
N ILE A 518 -7.51 23.04 -0.73
CA ILE A 518 -7.45 22.93 -2.19
C ILE A 518 -8.86 23.06 -2.78
N ALA A 519 -9.84 22.33 -2.25
CA ALA A 519 -11.23 22.40 -2.70
C ALA A 519 -11.80 23.82 -2.63
N LYS A 520 -11.46 24.57 -1.57
CA LYS A 520 -11.87 25.97 -1.42
C LYS A 520 -11.22 26.86 -2.48
N TRP A 521 -9.92 26.73 -2.71
CA TRP A 521 -9.19 27.57 -3.68
C TRP A 521 -9.59 27.28 -5.12
N VAL A 522 -9.66 25.99 -5.49
CA VAL A 522 -10.04 25.55 -6.84
C VAL A 522 -11.51 25.83 -7.13
N GLY A 523 -12.39 25.72 -6.12
CA GLY A 523 -13.81 26.06 -6.25
C GLY A 523 -14.09 27.54 -6.51
N GLN A 524 -13.18 28.44 -6.14
CA GLN A 524 -13.29 29.87 -6.43
C GLN A 524 -12.85 30.21 -7.89
N SER A 525 -11.78 29.60 -8.34
CA SER A 525 -11.23 29.70 -9.68
C SER A 525 -10.30 28.53 -9.93
N ALA A 526 -10.52 27.77 -10.99
CA ALA A 526 -9.68 26.60 -11.28
C ALA A 526 -8.21 27.01 -11.47
N THR A 527 -7.91 27.94 -12.37
CA THR A 527 -6.54 28.35 -12.70
C THR A 527 -5.84 29.05 -11.54
N LEU A 528 -6.45 30.08 -10.95
CA LEU A 528 -5.88 30.80 -9.80
C LEU A 528 -5.81 29.92 -8.55
N GLY A 529 -6.79 29.03 -8.36
CA GLY A 529 -6.78 28.06 -7.27
C GLY A 529 -5.60 27.11 -7.35
N PHE A 530 -5.33 26.52 -8.51
CA PHE A 530 -4.18 25.67 -8.71
C PHE A 530 -2.84 26.41 -8.63
N ALA A 531 -2.77 27.69 -9.06
CA ALA A 531 -1.58 28.50 -8.84
C ALA A 531 -1.24 28.61 -7.34
N LYS A 532 -2.25 28.87 -6.47
CA LYS A 532 -2.06 28.91 -5.02
C LYS A 532 -1.64 27.54 -4.44
N VAL A 533 -2.22 26.44 -4.96
CA VAL A 533 -1.86 25.07 -4.56
C VAL A 533 -0.40 24.80 -4.87
N PHE A 534 0.05 25.07 -6.09
CA PHE A 534 1.44 24.82 -6.49
C PHE A 534 2.44 25.70 -5.75
N LEU A 535 2.12 26.97 -5.49
CA LEU A 535 2.95 27.83 -4.62
C LEU A 535 3.06 27.29 -3.21
N GLY A 536 1.93 26.84 -2.61
CA GLY A 536 1.92 26.21 -1.31
C GLY A 536 2.77 24.94 -1.26
N LEU A 537 2.65 24.06 -2.25
CA LEU A 537 3.47 22.85 -2.37
C LEU A 537 4.95 23.18 -2.53
N ALA A 538 5.30 24.17 -3.36
CA ALA A 538 6.69 24.60 -3.54
C ALA A 538 7.31 25.04 -2.21
N GLY A 539 6.63 25.91 -1.46
CA GLY A 539 7.07 26.34 -0.13
C GLY A 539 7.25 25.19 0.84
N MET A 540 6.30 24.25 0.86
CA MET A 540 6.38 23.05 1.70
C MET A 540 7.58 22.16 1.35
N TYR A 541 7.82 21.91 0.06
CA TYR A 541 8.94 21.10 -0.39
C TYR A 541 10.29 21.73 -0.03
N VAL A 542 10.46 23.06 -0.24
CA VAL A 542 11.68 23.78 0.17
C VAL A 542 11.89 23.66 1.67
N PHE A 543 10.84 23.94 2.47
CA PHE A 543 10.92 23.82 3.91
C PHE A 543 11.32 22.41 4.36
N CYS A 544 10.66 21.38 3.82
CA CYS A 544 10.96 19.99 4.11
C CYS A 544 12.42 19.63 3.80
N GLY A 545 12.89 19.99 2.60
CA GLY A 545 14.26 19.70 2.18
C GLY A 545 15.30 20.39 3.06
N CYS A 546 15.10 21.67 3.39
CA CYS A 546 16.00 22.41 4.27
C CYS A 546 16.05 21.80 5.68
N VAL A 547 14.89 21.47 6.27
CA VAL A 547 14.81 20.84 7.59
C VAL A 547 15.50 19.48 7.58
N TRP A 548 15.28 18.66 6.54
CA TRP A 548 15.90 17.34 6.40
C TRP A 548 17.42 17.44 6.28
N ILE A 549 17.93 18.26 5.35
CA ILE A 549 19.37 18.44 5.11
C ILE A 549 20.09 18.90 6.38
N ARG A 550 19.46 19.81 7.14
CA ARG A 550 20.09 20.37 8.34
C ARG A 550 20.14 19.39 9.52
N ASN A 551 19.11 18.56 9.69
CA ASN A 551 18.90 17.86 10.96
C ASN A 551 19.12 16.33 10.88
N MET A 552 19.06 15.72 9.68
CA MET A 552 19.22 14.28 9.58
C MET A 552 20.69 13.89 9.51
N LYS A 553 21.10 13.09 10.48
CA LYS A 553 22.46 12.58 10.69
C LYS A 553 22.42 11.05 10.83
N GLY A 554 23.59 10.44 11.01
CA GLY A 554 23.75 8.99 11.12
C GLY A 554 23.48 8.41 12.52
N ASP A 555 22.76 9.12 13.39
CA ASP A 555 22.46 8.63 14.72
C ASP A 555 21.28 7.66 14.69
N ARG A 556 21.36 6.56 15.45
CA ARG A 556 20.29 5.54 15.50
C ARG A 556 19.07 6.09 16.24
N LEU A 557 17.89 5.81 15.68
CA LEU A 557 16.60 6.22 16.25
C LEU A 557 16.11 5.26 17.35
N ASP A 558 16.60 4.03 17.38
CA ASP A 558 16.19 3.00 18.34
C ASP A 558 16.88 3.10 19.71
N GLY A 559 17.75 4.06 19.90
CA GLY A 559 18.50 4.25 21.15
C GLY A 559 19.64 3.25 21.38
N LYS A 560 19.84 2.29 20.46
CA LYS A 560 20.97 1.37 20.53
C LYS A 560 22.25 2.11 20.12
N ILE A 561 23.29 2.00 20.95
CA ILE A 561 24.60 2.60 20.66
C ILE A 561 25.19 1.88 19.44
N LYS A 562 25.75 2.64 18.51
CA LYS A 562 26.57 2.07 17.43
C LYS A 562 27.74 1.31 18.07
N ILE A 563 27.74 -0.02 17.99
CA ILE A 563 28.92 -0.85 18.27
C ILE A 563 29.84 -0.79 17.06
#